data_7e5b231ca43c5fac6aff0cba8b733dbd
#
_entry.id   7e5b231ca43c5fac6aff0cba8b733dbd
#
_cell.length_a   1.000
_cell.length_b   1.000
_cell.length_c   1.000
_cell.angle_alpha   90.00
_cell.angle_beta   90.00
_cell.angle_gamma   90.00
#
_symmetry.space_group_name_H-M   'P 1'
#
loop_
_entity.id
_entity.type
_entity.pdbx_description
1 polymer ?
#
loop_
_entity_poly.entity_id
_entity_poly.type
_entity_poly.pdbx_seq_one_letter_code
_entity_poly.pdbx_strand_id
1 'polypeptide(L)'
;MEYAPSMAVSTLYSKLGLQDIKWMIFSILKGLHYAHSKGVVHRDIKPGNVLMHLGDDGQRSCTIVDWGLADFYEPSKKFNCRVASRYFKGPELMLGNNYYDYSLDIWATGCMLAGMMLDKEPFFRGSDNDD
;
A
#
# COMPACT_ATOMS: atom_id res chain seq x y z
N MET A 1 -20.21 -6.42 8.23
CA MET A 1 -19.05 -6.53 7.31
C MET A 1 -19.62 -6.99 5.98
N GLU A 2 -19.67 -6.12 4.98
CA GLU A 2 -20.15 -6.49 3.65
C GLU A 2 -19.11 -7.39 2.99
N TYR A 3 -19.52 -8.56 2.57
CA TYR A 3 -18.69 -9.47 1.77
C TYR A 3 -18.91 -9.12 0.30
N ALA A 4 -17.97 -8.42 -0.29
CA ALA A 4 -17.93 -8.22 -1.73
C ALA A 4 -16.94 -9.22 -2.35
N PRO A 5 -17.30 -9.95 -3.41
CA PRO A 5 -16.33 -10.77 -4.13
C PRO A 5 -15.28 -9.84 -4.74
N SER A 6 -14.11 -9.86 -4.18
CA SER A 6 -13.02 -8.96 -4.53
C SER A 6 -11.74 -9.76 -4.78
N MET A 7 -10.89 -9.28 -5.68
CA MET A 7 -9.61 -9.90 -5.99
C MET A 7 -8.47 -9.02 -5.46
N ALA A 8 -7.48 -9.65 -4.84
CA ALA A 8 -6.26 -8.95 -4.47
C ALA A 8 -5.54 -8.44 -5.74
N VAL A 9 -5.00 -7.24 -5.67
CA VAL A 9 -4.28 -6.61 -6.80
C VAL A 9 -3.10 -7.46 -7.25
N SER A 10 -2.45 -8.18 -6.32
CA SER A 10 -1.36 -9.11 -6.65
C SER A 10 -1.71 -10.16 -7.71
N THR A 11 -2.97 -10.55 -7.82
CA THR A 11 -3.43 -11.54 -8.83
C THR A 11 -3.70 -10.91 -10.20
N LEU A 12 -3.66 -9.60 -10.31
CA LEU A 12 -4.04 -8.83 -11.51
C LEU A 12 -2.85 -8.14 -12.19
N TYR A 13 -1.66 -8.13 -11.58
CA TYR A 13 -0.51 -7.35 -12.02
C TYR A 13 -0.25 -7.43 -13.54
N SER A 14 -0.11 -8.63 -14.08
CA SER A 14 0.18 -8.84 -15.51
C SER A 14 -1.00 -8.58 -16.46
N LYS A 15 -2.19 -8.25 -15.93
CA LYS A 15 -3.42 -8.06 -16.70
C LYS A 15 -3.90 -6.61 -16.73
N LEU A 16 -3.25 -5.72 -15.96
CA LEU A 16 -3.67 -4.33 -15.82
C LEU A 16 -3.16 -3.48 -16.98
N GLY A 17 -4.07 -2.80 -17.66
CA GLY A 17 -3.71 -1.74 -18.59
C GLY A 17 -3.34 -0.44 -17.86
N LEU A 18 -2.69 0.49 -18.58
CA LEU A 18 -2.25 1.77 -18.02
C LEU A 18 -3.40 2.56 -17.35
N GLN A 19 -4.61 2.49 -17.93
CA GLN A 19 -5.76 3.20 -17.37
C GLN A 19 -6.22 2.56 -16.05
N ASP A 20 -6.12 1.22 -15.93
CA ASP A 20 -6.45 0.51 -14.70
C ASP A 20 -5.44 0.84 -13.60
N ILE A 21 -4.15 0.91 -13.95
CA ILE A 21 -3.07 1.30 -13.01
C ILE A 21 -3.31 2.73 -12.51
N LYS A 22 -3.59 3.68 -13.40
CA LYS A 22 -3.88 5.08 -13.02
C LYS A 22 -5.07 5.17 -12.08
N TRP A 23 -6.16 4.50 -12.43
CA TRP A 23 -7.37 4.50 -11.61
C TRP A 23 -7.13 3.89 -10.23
N MET A 24 -6.41 2.77 -10.18
CA MET A 24 -6.09 2.07 -8.94
C MET A 24 -5.22 2.91 -8.01
N ILE A 25 -4.10 3.44 -8.53
CA ILE A 25 -3.21 4.30 -7.74
C ILE A 25 -3.95 5.55 -7.24
N PHE A 26 -4.77 6.17 -8.08
CA PHE A 26 -5.60 7.29 -7.66
C PHE A 26 -6.56 6.90 -6.52
N SER A 27 -7.18 5.72 -6.59
CA SER A 27 -8.10 5.23 -5.56
C SER A 27 -7.38 4.93 -4.25
N ILE A 28 -6.19 4.32 -4.31
CA ILE A 28 -5.35 4.09 -3.13
C ILE A 28 -4.97 5.42 -2.48
N LEU A 29 -4.46 6.37 -3.26
CA LEU A 29 -4.04 7.68 -2.75
C LEU A 29 -5.21 8.45 -2.13
N LYS A 30 -6.41 8.35 -2.70
CA LYS A 30 -7.63 8.94 -2.14
C LYS A 30 -8.00 8.32 -0.79
N GLY A 31 -7.91 6.98 -0.68
CA GLY A 31 -8.14 6.27 0.58
C GLY A 31 -7.11 6.64 1.65
N LEU A 32 -5.83 6.67 1.29
CA LEU A 32 -4.75 7.09 2.18
C LEU A 32 -4.90 8.56 2.60
N HIS A 33 -5.24 9.45 1.67
CA HIS A 33 -5.50 10.86 2.01
C HIS A 33 -6.56 10.99 3.10
N TYR A 34 -7.65 10.23 2.98
CA TYR A 34 -8.68 10.22 4.02
C TYR A 34 -8.15 9.70 5.37
N ALA A 35 -7.46 8.55 5.38
CA ALA A 35 -6.90 7.97 6.60
C ALA A 35 -5.88 8.92 7.26
N HIS A 36 -4.95 9.46 6.47
CA HIS A 36 -3.93 10.40 6.93
C HIS A 36 -4.57 11.70 7.48
N SER A 37 -5.66 12.19 6.88
CA SER A 37 -6.41 13.35 7.40
C SER A 37 -7.06 13.09 8.76
N LYS A 38 -7.23 11.82 9.13
CA LYS A 38 -7.70 11.38 10.46
C LYS A 38 -6.56 11.00 11.40
N GLY A 39 -5.33 11.25 11.00
CA GLY A 39 -4.16 10.95 11.81
C GLY A 39 -3.75 9.47 11.80
N VAL A 40 -4.23 8.66 10.86
CA VAL A 40 -3.95 7.22 10.80
C VAL A 40 -2.93 6.90 9.73
N VAL A 41 -1.86 6.17 10.08
CA VAL A 41 -0.88 5.58 9.16
C VAL A 41 -1.17 4.09 9.04
N HIS A 42 -1.24 3.55 7.83
CA HIS A 42 -1.58 2.15 7.60
C HIS A 42 -0.43 1.19 7.92
N ARG A 43 0.78 1.52 7.50
CA ARG A 43 2.06 0.81 7.75
C ARG A 43 2.23 -0.57 7.10
N ASP A 44 1.29 -1.04 6.29
CA ASP A 44 1.44 -2.29 5.50
C ASP A 44 0.73 -2.21 4.14
N ILE A 45 0.95 -1.12 3.41
CA ILE A 45 0.46 -0.99 2.04
C ILE A 45 1.25 -1.94 1.14
N LYS A 46 0.52 -2.82 0.45
CA LYS A 46 1.06 -3.80 -0.50
C LYS A 46 -0.05 -4.32 -1.41
N PRO A 47 0.26 -4.98 -2.54
CA PRO A 47 -0.75 -5.51 -3.46
C PRO A 47 -1.75 -6.48 -2.84
N GLY A 48 -1.32 -7.28 -1.85
CA GLY A 48 -2.18 -8.21 -1.12
C GLY A 48 -3.21 -7.52 -0.21
N ASN A 49 -2.95 -6.27 0.20
CA ASN A 49 -3.82 -5.49 1.07
C ASN A 49 -4.67 -4.46 0.30
N VAL A 50 -4.69 -4.56 -1.02
CA VAL A 50 -5.55 -3.75 -1.89
C VAL A 50 -6.47 -4.67 -2.67
N LEU A 51 -7.76 -4.53 -2.48
CA LEU A 51 -8.77 -5.33 -3.15
C LEU A 51 -9.45 -4.50 -4.23
N MET A 52 -9.58 -5.10 -5.41
CA MET A 52 -10.42 -4.57 -6.49
C MET A 52 -11.71 -5.36 -6.56
N HIS A 53 -12.79 -4.63 -6.77
CA HIS A 53 -14.09 -5.18 -7.06
C HIS A 53 -14.66 -4.53 -8.32
N LEU A 54 -15.22 -5.34 -9.19
CA LEU A 54 -16.02 -4.93 -10.33
C LEU A 54 -17.46 -5.31 -10.04
N GLY A 55 -18.32 -4.31 -9.84
CA GLY A 55 -19.74 -4.53 -9.64
C GLY A 55 -20.44 -5.02 -10.90
N ASP A 56 -21.60 -5.66 -10.74
CA ASP A 56 -22.43 -6.14 -11.86
C ASP A 56 -22.93 -5.00 -12.75
N ASP A 57 -22.98 -3.78 -12.22
CA ASP A 57 -23.29 -2.54 -12.94
C ASP A 57 -22.09 -1.92 -13.69
N GLY A 58 -20.94 -2.62 -13.67
CA GLY A 58 -19.68 -2.14 -14.26
C GLY A 58 -18.95 -1.10 -13.41
N GLN A 59 -19.44 -0.75 -12.23
CA GLN A 59 -18.72 0.14 -11.32
C GLN A 59 -17.51 -0.57 -10.71
N ARG A 60 -16.40 0.16 -10.64
CA ARG A 60 -15.16 -0.32 -10.02
C ARG A 60 -15.00 0.28 -8.63
N SER A 61 -14.63 -0.54 -7.66
CA SER A 61 -14.19 -0.06 -6.36
C SER A 61 -12.83 -0.63 -5.99
N CYS A 62 -12.09 0.13 -5.20
CA CYS A 62 -10.78 -0.24 -4.68
C CYS A 62 -10.78 0.00 -3.18
N THR A 63 -10.45 -1.02 -2.40
CA THR A 63 -10.52 -0.98 -0.94
C THR A 63 -9.17 -1.38 -0.35
N ILE A 64 -8.64 -0.55 0.55
CA ILE A 64 -7.49 -0.87 1.39
C ILE A 64 -8.01 -1.69 2.57
N VAL A 65 -7.38 -2.84 2.80
CA VAL A 65 -7.74 -3.79 3.87
C VAL A 65 -6.54 -4.09 4.76
N ASP A 66 -6.78 -4.85 5.84
CA ASP A 66 -5.75 -5.24 6.81
C ASP A 66 -5.09 -4.06 7.53
N TRP A 67 -5.88 -3.37 8.33
CA TRP A 67 -5.46 -2.28 9.20
C TRP A 67 -4.83 -2.76 10.52
N GLY A 68 -4.45 -4.03 10.63
CA GLY A 68 -3.91 -4.65 11.84
C GLY A 68 -2.58 -4.04 12.31
N LEU A 69 -1.81 -3.43 11.41
CA LEU A 69 -0.59 -2.69 11.73
C LEU A 69 -0.79 -1.18 11.81
N ALA A 70 -1.99 -0.66 11.56
CA ALA A 70 -2.24 0.78 11.57
C ALA A 70 -2.02 1.39 12.96
N ASP A 71 -1.63 2.67 13.00
CA ASP A 71 -1.42 3.40 14.24
C ASP A 71 -1.78 4.88 14.04
N PHE A 72 -2.08 5.57 15.15
CA PHE A 72 -2.27 7.01 15.13
C PHE A 72 -0.91 7.72 15.09
N TYR A 73 -0.76 8.64 14.15
CA TYR A 73 0.43 9.47 14.05
C TYR A 73 0.47 10.50 15.16
N GLU A 74 1.61 10.59 15.81
CA GLU A 74 1.90 11.58 16.84
C GLU A 74 3.34 12.08 16.62
N PRO A 75 3.56 13.41 16.42
CA PRO A 75 4.85 13.95 15.97
C PRO A 75 6.06 13.61 16.81
N SER A 76 5.89 13.41 18.11
CA SER A 76 7.00 13.11 19.05
C SER A 76 7.09 11.65 19.46
N LYS A 77 6.21 10.80 18.93
CA LYS A 77 6.16 9.39 19.27
C LYS A 77 7.20 8.59 18.47
N LYS A 78 7.89 7.70 19.17
CA LYS A 78 8.69 6.67 18.52
C LYS A 78 7.80 5.51 18.12
N PHE A 79 7.88 5.14 16.86
CA PHE A 79 7.13 4.02 16.30
C PHE A 79 7.99 2.77 16.17
N ASN A 80 7.36 1.61 16.08
CA ASN A 80 8.05 0.35 15.82
C ASN A 80 8.47 0.28 14.34
N CYS A 81 9.76 0.03 14.08
CA CYS A 81 10.28 -0.18 12.73
C CYS A 81 10.04 -1.59 12.16
N ARG A 82 9.55 -2.53 13.00
CA ARG A 82 9.21 -3.89 12.57
C ARG A 82 7.79 -3.95 11.99
N VAL A 83 7.49 -3.06 11.07
CA VAL A 83 6.23 -2.95 10.34
C VAL A 83 6.49 -3.03 8.85
N ALA A 84 5.45 -3.07 8.04
CA ALA A 84 5.45 -3.21 6.59
C ALA A 84 6.05 -4.54 6.09
N SER A 85 5.58 -4.95 4.95
CA SER A 85 6.14 -6.10 4.23
C SER A 85 7.49 -5.73 3.60
N ARG A 86 8.46 -6.64 3.64
CA ARG A 86 9.88 -6.44 3.28
C ARG A 86 10.09 -5.54 2.06
N TYR A 87 9.48 -5.90 0.95
CA TYR A 87 9.70 -5.25 -0.35
C TYR A 87 9.05 -3.86 -0.50
N PHE A 88 8.25 -3.46 0.49
CA PHE A 88 7.51 -2.19 0.53
C PHE A 88 7.96 -1.29 1.68
N LYS A 89 8.99 -1.73 2.45
CA LYS A 89 9.57 -0.92 3.53
C LYS A 89 10.20 0.34 2.97
N GLY A 90 9.87 1.48 3.58
CA GLY A 90 10.58 2.73 3.31
C GLY A 90 12.01 2.68 3.82
N PRO A 91 12.94 3.48 3.24
CA PRO A 91 14.33 3.53 3.66
C PRO A 91 14.47 3.91 5.14
N GLU A 92 13.56 4.71 5.69
CA GLU A 92 13.51 5.06 7.11
C GLU A 92 13.37 3.84 8.02
N LEU A 93 12.58 2.83 7.62
CA LEU A 93 12.42 1.59 8.39
C LEU A 93 13.68 0.71 8.31
N MET A 94 14.32 0.68 7.15
CA MET A 94 15.55 -0.11 6.93
C MET A 94 16.70 0.45 7.76
N LEU A 95 16.77 1.78 7.88
CA LEU A 95 17.76 2.49 8.72
C LEU A 95 17.39 2.53 10.21
N GLY A 96 16.27 1.91 10.61
CA GLY A 96 15.83 1.89 12.00
C GLY A 96 15.36 3.25 12.54
N ASN A 97 14.98 4.17 11.66
CA ASN A 97 14.44 5.46 12.08
C ASN A 97 13.03 5.29 12.62
N ASN A 98 12.86 5.47 13.92
CA ASN A 98 11.58 5.32 14.62
C ASN A 98 10.67 6.55 14.49
N TYR A 99 11.13 7.63 13.88
CA TYR A 99 10.36 8.86 13.66
C TYR A 99 9.95 8.97 12.19
N TYR A 100 9.02 8.10 11.78
CA TYR A 100 8.44 8.14 10.45
C TYR A 100 6.99 8.65 10.51
N ASP A 101 6.46 9.00 9.38
CA ASP A 101 5.13 9.58 9.23
C ASP A 101 4.31 8.92 8.10
N TYR A 102 3.34 9.63 7.58
CA TYR A 102 2.47 9.21 6.48
C TYR A 102 3.23 8.88 5.18
N SER A 103 4.45 9.40 5.01
CA SER A 103 5.29 9.14 3.83
C SER A 103 5.62 7.66 3.66
N LEU A 104 5.60 6.88 4.74
CA LEU A 104 5.76 5.43 4.70
C LEU A 104 4.75 4.75 3.77
N ASP A 105 3.48 5.12 3.87
CA ASP A 105 2.41 4.55 3.02
C ASP A 105 2.56 5.01 1.56
N ILE A 106 3.05 6.23 1.35
CA ILE A 106 3.29 6.79 0.02
C ILE A 106 4.46 6.09 -0.67
N TRP A 107 5.56 5.81 0.05
CA TRP A 107 6.66 5.01 -0.47
C TRP A 107 6.18 3.64 -0.93
N ALA A 108 5.43 2.93 -0.08
CA ALA A 108 4.90 1.62 -0.40
C ALA A 108 3.97 1.65 -1.64
N THR A 109 3.14 2.70 -1.76
CA THR A 109 2.31 2.93 -2.95
C THR A 109 3.16 3.18 -4.20
N GLY A 110 4.28 3.89 -4.07
CA GLY A 110 5.27 4.10 -5.14
C GLY A 110 5.90 2.78 -5.61
N CYS A 111 6.25 1.89 -4.67
CA CYS A 111 6.75 0.54 -5.00
C CYS A 111 5.72 -0.28 -5.77
N MET A 112 4.44 -0.20 -5.39
CA MET A 112 3.35 -0.85 -6.12
C MET A 112 3.23 -0.29 -7.55
N LEU A 113 3.23 1.03 -7.70
CA LEU A 113 3.16 1.68 -9.01
C LEU A 113 4.30 1.23 -9.92
N ALA A 114 5.54 1.26 -9.41
CA ALA A 114 6.72 0.84 -10.16
C ALA A 114 6.61 -0.64 -10.59
N GLY A 115 6.17 -1.52 -9.68
CA GLY A 115 5.96 -2.93 -9.99
C GLY A 115 4.91 -3.15 -11.09
N MET A 116 3.79 -2.45 -11.03
CA MET A 116 2.73 -2.53 -12.05
C MET A 116 3.16 -1.97 -13.41
N MET A 117 3.89 -0.84 -13.41
CA MET A 117 4.36 -0.19 -14.64
C MET A 117 5.42 -1.02 -15.38
N LEU A 118 6.24 -1.77 -14.65
CA LEU A 118 7.38 -2.52 -15.18
C LEU A 118 7.14 -4.05 -15.21
N ASP A 119 5.93 -4.48 -14.88
CA ASP A 119 5.55 -5.90 -14.73
C ASP A 119 6.58 -6.69 -13.88
N LYS A 120 6.96 -6.10 -12.75
CA LYS A 120 7.99 -6.63 -11.86
C LYS A 120 7.52 -6.60 -10.41
N GLU A 121 7.18 -7.76 -9.85
CA GLU A 121 6.76 -7.89 -8.46
C GLU A 121 7.70 -8.87 -7.71
N PRO A 122 8.31 -8.42 -6.61
CA PRO A 122 8.37 -7.02 -6.13
C PRO A 122 9.31 -6.17 -6.98
N PHE A 123 9.13 -4.84 -6.97
CA PHE A 123 10.02 -3.90 -7.68
C PHE A 123 11.42 -3.90 -7.06
N PHE A 124 11.51 -3.63 -5.76
CA PHE A 124 12.74 -3.81 -5.01
C PHE A 124 12.83 -5.24 -4.48
N ARG A 125 13.91 -5.93 -4.80
CA ARG A 125 14.22 -7.27 -4.30
C ARG A 125 15.46 -7.19 -3.44
N GLY A 126 15.33 -7.56 -2.16
CA GLY A 126 16.44 -7.69 -1.24
C GLY A 126 16.34 -9.01 -0.48
N SER A 127 17.48 -9.59 -0.10
CA SER A 127 17.56 -10.79 0.72
C SER A 127 17.56 -10.45 2.22
N ASP A 128 18.09 -9.29 2.58
CA ASP A 128 18.16 -8.76 3.95
C ASP A 128 17.94 -7.24 3.98
N ASN A 129 18.34 -6.57 5.05
CA ASN A 129 18.13 -5.13 5.22
C ASN A 129 19.27 -4.28 4.63
N ASP A 130 20.34 -4.93 4.17
CA ASP A 130 21.54 -4.26 3.63
C ASP A 130 21.51 -4.25 2.08
N ASP A 131 20.60 -5.03 1.46
CA ASP A 131 20.30 -5.04 0.04
C ASP A 131 19.32 -3.92 -0.34
#